data_495afc423d19f357c003086ceec15241
#
_entry.id   495afc423d19f357c003086ceec15241
#
_cell.length_a   1.000
_cell.length_b   1.000
_cell.length_c   1.000
_cell.angle_alpha   90.00
_cell.angle_beta   90.00
_cell.angle_gamma   90.00
#
_symmetry.space_group_name_H-M   'P 1'
#
loop_
_entity.id
_entity.type
_entity.pdbx_description
1 polymer ?
#
loop_
_entity_poly.entity_id
_entity_poly.type
_entity_poly.pdbx_seq_one_letter_code
_entity_poly.pdbx_strand_id
1 'polypeptide(L)'
;MNGKDRIAKAAGAMSVATLISRVLGYVKDMILARYFGATGLSDTFFVAFRIPNLLRELFAEGSMSSAFIPVLTEYNTKEGFYEAKRLVRITFTFLSILVGLICITGIILTPQIVSIIAPGFLKDPLKFNQTVLLTRIMFPFLLFISLASIAMGALNTRKVFFVPALAPAMLNIMIIITILLFAESVKEPIVVVAAGVTLGGLVQFLFQLPSFFRSGYDLSPDFHFRHSGLKKVSLLVMPATMGMAVAQINIFVSTILASYLSQGSITYLYYSMRLIQFP
;
A
#
# COMPACT_ATOMS: atom_id res chain seq x y z
N MET A 1 -31.95 -17.56 7.72
CA MET A 1 -30.89 -17.61 6.71
C MET A 1 -29.84 -18.60 7.16
N ASN A 2 -29.64 -19.67 6.38
CA ASN A 2 -28.68 -20.74 6.70
C ASN A 2 -27.24 -20.19 6.73
N GLY A 3 -26.35 -20.78 7.55
CA GLY A 3 -24.97 -20.35 7.63
C GLY A 3 -24.24 -20.35 6.27
N LYS A 4 -24.60 -21.30 5.39
CA LYS A 4 -24.09 -21.38 4.00
C LYS A 4 -24.50 -20.16 3.16
N ASP A 5 -25.71 -19.65 3.29
CA ASP A 5 -26.19 -18.47 2.55
C ASP A 5 -25.47 -17.19 2.99
N ARG A 6 -25.13 -17.07 4.27
CA ARG A 6 -24.33 -15.94 4.79
C ARG A 6 -22.90 -15.94 4.26
N ILE A 7 -22.28 -17.12 4.20
CA ILE A 7 -20.91 -17.27 3.67
C ILE A 7 -20.91 -16.97 2.17
N ALA A 8 -21.84 -17.52 1.40
CA ALA A 8 -21.97 -17.27 -0.03
C ALA A 8 -22.18 -15.76 -0.34
N LYS A 9 -23.05 -15.09 0.42
CA LYS A 9 -23.30 -13.65 0.27
C LYS A 9 -22.08 -12.81 0.61
N ALA A 10 -21.33 -13.16 1.67
CA ALA A 10 -20.11 -12.47 2.05
C ALA A 10 -18.99 -12.67 0.99
N ALA A 11 -18.81 -13.89 0.49
CA ALA A 11 -17.85 -14.19 -0.57
C ALA A 11 -18.20 -13.45 -1.87
N GLY A 12 -19.49 -13.44 -2.27
CA GLY A 12 -19.94 -12.69 -3.44
C GLY A 12 -19.69 -11.18 -3.31
N ALA A 13 -19.98 -10.60 -2.15
CA ALA A 13 -19.71 -9.18 -1.89
C ALA A 13 -18.21 -8.84 -1.94
N MET A 14 -17.34 -9.71 -1.40
CA MET A 14 -15.90 -9.56 -1.51
C MET A 14 -15.42 -9.63 -2.97
N SER A 15 -15.92 -10.61 -3.73
CA SER A 15 -15.56 -10.77 -5.14
C SER A 15 -15.94 -9.55 -5.97
N VAL A 16 -17.14 -9.00 -5.77
CA VAL A 16 -17.59 -7.77 -6.43
C VAL A 16 -16.71 -6.58 -6.05
N ALA A 17 -16.42 -6.40 -4.76
CA ALA A 17 -15.54 -5.31 -4.29
C ALA A 17 -14.14 -5.41 -4.88
N THR A 18 -13.57 -6.62 -4.94
CA THR A 18 -12.26 -6.88 -5.53
C THR A 18 -12.28 -6.60 -7.04
N LEU A 19 -13.32 -7.02 -7.74
CA LEU A 19 -13.47 -6.76 -9.18
C LEU A 19 -13.54 -5.26 -9.46
N ILE A 20 -14.35 -4.51 -8.70
CA ILE A 20 -14.42 -3.03 -8.81
C ILE A 20 -13.04 -2.42 -8.62
N SER A 21 -12.29 -2.84 -7.59
CA SER A 21 -10.94 -2.34 -7.33
C SER A 21 -9.96 -2.65 -8.47
N ARG A 22 -10.03 -3.85 -9.07
CA ARG A 22 -9.19 -4.24 -10.21
C ARG A 22 -9.53 -3.43 -11.46
N VAL A 23 -10.81 -3.26 -11.78
CA VAL A 23 -11.27 -2.45 -12.92
C VAL A 23 -10.81 -0.99 -12.76
N LEU A 24 -10.99 -0.41 -11.57
CA LEU A 24 -10.51 0.95 -11.28
C LEU A 24 -8.98 1.05 -11.38
N GLY A 25 -8.25 0.03 -10.97
CA GLY A 25 -6.81 -0.06 -11.15
C GLY A 25 -6.39 -0.02 -12.62
N TYR A 26 -7.11 -0.76 -13.47
CA TYR A 26 -6.88 -0.76 -14.91
C TYR A 26 -7.22 0.60 -15.55
N VAL A 27 -8.39 1.19 -15.20
CA VAL A 27 -8.79 2.53 -15.65
C VAL A 27 -7.75 3.58 -15.25
N LYS A 28 -7.24 3.54 -14.03
CA LYS A 28 -6.14 4.41 -13.58
C LYS A 28 -4.90 4.26 -14.47
N ASP A 29 -4.50 3.02 -14.79
CA ASP A 29 -3.33 2.77 -15.62
C ASP A 29 -3.54 3.25 -17.07
N MET A 30 -4.76 3.13 -17.63
CA MET A 30 -5.12 3.71 -18.94
C MET A 30 -5.04 5.24 -18.92
N ILE A 31 -5.53 5.90 -17.87
CA ILE A 31 -5.47 7.36 -17.74
C ILE A 31 -4.02 7.81 -17.63
N LEU A 32 -3.20 7.14 -16.81
CA LEU A 32 -1.76 7.42 -16.73
C LEU A 32 -1.08 7.28 -18.09
N ALA A 33 -1.37 6.20 -18.82
CA ALA A 33 -0.81 5.97 -20.15
C ALA A 33 -1.23 7.06 -21.15
N ARG A 34 -2.48 7.52 -21.08
CA ARG A 34 -3.00 8.59 -21.96
C ARG A 34 -2.35 9.95 -21.69
N TYR A 35 -2.19 10.32 -20.40
CA TYR A 35 -1.67 11.65 -20.03
C TYR A 35 -0.15 11.73 -20.13
N PHE A 36 0.57 10.67 -19.81
CA PHE A 36 2.02 10.70 -19.68
C PHE A 36 2.77 9.82 -20.69
N GLY A 37 2.08 8.86 -21.31
CA GLY A 37 2.69 7.93 -22.27
C GLY A 37 3.85 7.10 -21.65
N ALA A 38 4.67 6.53 -22.54
CA ALA A 38 5.91 5.87 -22.14
C ALA A 38 7.10 6.85 -22.30
N THR A 39 7.21 7.78 -21.36
CA THR A 39 8.18 8.88 -21.38
C THR A 39 9.14 8.79 -20.20
N GLY A 40 10.18 9.62 -20.21
CA GLY A 40 11.07 9.79 -19.06
C GLY A 40 10.35 10.22 -17.78
N LEU A 41 9.28 11.01 -17.90
CA LEU A 41 8.44 11.43 -16.77
C LEU A 41 7.69 10.24 -16.14
N SER A 42 7.13 9.36 -16.96
CA SER A 42 6.47 8.14 -16.48
C SER A 42 7.48 7.20 -15.82
N ASP A 43 8.68 7.07 -16.37
CA ASP A 43 9.75 6.28 -15.77
C ASP A 43 10.10 6.80 -14.37
N THR A 44 10.22 8.14 -14.18
CA THR A 44 10.50 8.73 -12.86
C THR A 44 9.42 8.40 -11.85
N PHE A 45 8.16 8.44 -12.26
CA PHE A 45 7.02 8.08 -11.41
C PHE A 45 7.04 6.60 -11.05
N PHE A 46 7.21 5.69 -12.03
CA PHE A 46 7.19 4.26 -11.75
C PHE A 46 8.37 3.81 -10.88
N VAL A 47 9.56 4.38 -11.06
CA VAL A 47 10.69 4.15 -10.14
C VAL A 47 10.36 4.68 -8.75
N ALA A 48 9.89 5.91 -8.65
CA ALA A 48 9.54 6.52 -7.37
C ALA A 48 8.44 5.77 -6.63
N PHE A 49 7.40 5.30 -7.34
CA PHE A 49 6.30 4.51 -6.77
C PHE A 49 6.75 3.10 -6.37
N ARG A 50 7.78 2.55 -7.03
CA ARG A 50 8.28 1.19 -6.74
C ARG A 50 8.67 1.03 -5.28
N ILE A 51 9.31 2.05 -4.69
CA ILE A 51 9.84 2.02 -3.32
C ILE A 51 8.72 1.91 -2.28
N PRO A 52 7.75 2.85 -2.21
CA PRO A 52 6.63 2.74 -1.28
C PRO A 52 5.77 1.50 -1.54
N ASN A 53 5.61 1.10 -2.80
CA ASN A 53 4.82 -0.07 -3.17
C ASN A 53 5.47 -1.38 -2.71
N LEU A 54 6.80 -1.52 -2.85
CA LEU A 54 7.54 -2.67 -2.35
C LEU A 54 7.39 -2.80 -0.84
N LEU A 55 7.57 -1.70 -0.11
CA LEU A 55 7.40 -1.68 1.34
C LEU A 55 5.95 -1.98 1.74
N ARG A 56 4.96 -1.51 0.96
CA ARG A 56 3.55 -1.84 1.14
C ARG A 56 3.31 -3.36 1.01
N GLU A 57 3.84 -3.99 -0.03
CA GLU A 57 3.68 -5.43 -0.25
C GLU A 57 4.35 -6.24 0.87
N LEU A 58 5.52 -5.81 1.33
CA LEU A 58 6.23 -6.48 2.42
C LEU A 58 5.53 -6.34 3.77
N PHE A 59 5.09 -5.13 4.14
CA PHE A 59 4.61 -4.84 5.48
C PHE A 59 3.08 -4.82 5.62
N ALA A 60 2.34 -4.40 4.58
CA ALA A 60 0.92 -4.15 4.71
C ALA A 60 0.03 -5.27 4.18
N GLU A 61 0.28 -5.82 3.01
CA GLU A 61 -0.68 -6.75 2.38
C GLU A 61 -0.49 -8.21 2.75
N GLY A 62 0.73 -8.71 2.72
CA GLY A 62 0.98 -10.14 2.90
C GLY A 62 1.29 -10.53 4.34
N SER A 63 2.31 -9.90 4.93
CA SER A 63 2.80 -10.28 6.25
C SER A 63 1.82 -9.91 7.37
N MET A 64 1.20 -8.73 7.29
CA MET A 64 0.28 -8.27 8.33
C MET A 64 -1.01 -9.11 8.34
N SER A 65 -1.61 -9.39 7.18
CA SER A 65 -2.82 -10.20 7.11
C SER A 65 -2.59 -11.64 7.58
N SER A 66 -1.48 -12.26 7.18
CA SER A 66 -1.17 -13.65 7.55
C SER A 66 -0.75 -13.81 9.01
N ALA A 67 -0.18 -12.78 9.63
CA ALA A 67 0.27 -12.82 11.02
C ALA A 67 -0.75 -12.22 12.00
N PHE A 68 -1.33 -11.07 11.67
CA PHE A 68 -2.19 -10.33 12.60
C PHE A 68 -3.57 -10.96 12.77
N ILE A 69 -4.21 -11.39 11.67
CA ILE A 69 -5.58 -11.93 11.73
C ILE A 69 -5.68 -13.19 12.60
N PRO A 70 -4.79 -14.21 12.46
CA PRO A 70 -4.83 -15.39 13.32
C PRO A 70 -4.62 -15.07 14.80
N VAL A 71 -3.64 -14.21 15.12
CA VAL A 71 -3.34 -13.83 16.50
C VAL A 71 -4.51 -13.06 17.11
N LEU A 72 -5.07 -12.08 16.37
CA LEU A 72 -6.22 -11.31 16.83
C LEU A 72 -7.46 -12.19 17.02
N THR A 73 -7.67 -13.17 16.14
CA THR A 73 -8.78 -14.15 16.27
C THR A 73 -8.57 -15.04 17.51
N GLU A 74 -7.34 -15.48 17.77
CA GLU A 74 -7.00 -16.25 18.98
C GLU A 74 -7.32 -15.44 20.25
N TYR A 75 -6.88 -14.18 20.32
CA TYR A 75 -7.16 -13.29 21.45
C TYR A 75 -8.66 -13.05 21.63
N ASN A 76 -9.38 -12.79 20.54
CA ASN A 76 -10.82 -12.58 20.61
C ASN A 76 -11.58 -13.82 21.14
N THR A 77 -11.06 -15.03 20.86
CA THR A 77 -11.70 -16.30 21.24
C THR A 77 -11.33 -16.75 22.66
N LYS A 78 -10.05 -16.59 23.05
CA LYS A 78 -9.52 -17.08 24.32
C LYS A 78 -9.57 -16.04 25.45
N GLU A 79 -9.22 -14.79 25.14
CA GLU A 79 -9.05 -13.70 26.12
C GLU A 79 -10.23 -12.71 26.10
N GLY A 80 -11.11 -12.84 25.09
CA GLY A 80 -12.26 -11.98 24.92
C GLY A 80 -11.99 -10.71 24.12
N PHE A 81 -13.09 -10.01 23.79
CA PHE A 81 -13.03 -8.84 22.91
C PHE A 81 -12.23 -7.67 23.49
N TYR A 82 -12.22 -7.49 24.80
CA TYR A 82 -11.47 -6.40 25.45
C TYR A 82 -9.97 -6.51 25.18
N GLU A 83 -9.38 -7.69 25.39
CA GLU A 83 -7.95 -7.93 25.13
C GLU A 83 -7.63 -7.93 23.63
N ALA A 84 -8.52 -8.44 22.78
CA ALA A 84 -8.39 -8.31 21.33
C ALA A 84 -8.37 -6.83 20.89
N LYS A 85 -9.26 -5.99 21.41
CA LYS A 85 -9.29 -4.56 21.17
C LYS A 85 -8.02 -3.87 21.64
N ARG A 86 -7.52 -4.25 22.80
CA ARG A 86 -6.27 -3.74 23.35
C ARG A 86 -5.09 -4.09 22.44
N LEU A 87 -5.01 -5.35 21.96
CA LEU A 87 -3.99 -5.76 20.99
C LEU A 87 -4.03 -4.92 19.72
N VAL A 88 -5.23 -4.61 19.20
CA VAL A 88 -5.39 -3.71 18.04
C VAL A 88 -4.77 -2.35 18.34
N ARG A 89 -5.08 -1.72 19.47
CA ARG A 89 -4.55 -0.41 19.89
C ARG A 89 -3.04 -0.40 20.00
N ILE A 90 -2.46 -1.42 20.67
CA ILE A 90 -1.01 -1.59 20.81
C ILE A 90 -0.36 -1.72 19.42
N THR A 91 -0.94 -2.53 18.53
CA THR A 91 -0.40 -2.76 17.18
C THR A 91 -0.49 -1.49 16.35
N PHE A 92 -1.60 -0.73 16.44
CA PHE A 92 -1.73 0.57 15.77
C PHE A 92 -0.68 1.57 16.25
N THR A 93 -0.51 1.71 17.56
CA THR A 93 0.47 2.63 18.14
C THR A 93 1.90 2.24 17.74
N PHE A 94 2.23 0.96 17.86
CA PHE A 94 3.55 0.44 17.49
C PHE A 94 3.86 0.67 16.00
N LEU A 95 2.94 0.30 15.11
CA LEU A 95 3.13 0.47 13.67
C LEU A 95 3.15 1.94 13.26
N SER A 96 2.35 2.80 13.87
CA SER A 96 2.38 4.24 13.60
C SER A 96 3.77 4.83 13.88
N ILE A 97 4.39 4.44 14.99
CA ILE A 97 5.74 4.91 15.35
C ILE A 97 6.79 4.27 14.44
N LEU A 98 6.77 2.95 14.28
CA LEU A 98 7.77 2.23 13.50
C LEU A 98 7.76 2.68 12.04
N VAL A 99 6.59 2.66 11.39
CA VAL A 99 6.46 3.04 9.98
C VAL A 99 6.64 4.55 9.80
N GLY A 100 6.22 5.37 10.78
CA GLY A 100 6.50 6.80 10.79
C GLY A 100 8.00 7.09 10.77
N LEU A 101 8.79 6.40 11.60
CA LEU A 101 10.25 6.50 11.60
C LEU A 101 10.85 6.03 10.28
N ILE A 102 10.35 4.92 9.71
CA ILE A 102 10.77 4.42 8.38
C ILE A 102 10.48 5.48 7.31
N CYS A 103 9.31 6.12 7.34
CA CYS A 103 8.95 7.18 6.38
C CYS A 103 9.90 8.38 6.51
N ILE A 104 10.16 8.87 7.72
CA ILE A 104 11.07 10.00 7.95
C ILE A 104 12.48 9.66 7.46
N THR A 105 13.01 8.51 7.86
CA THR A 105 14.33 8.03 7.42
C THR A 105 14.38 7.87 5.91
N GLY A 106 13.34 7.28 5.31
CA GLY A 106 13.23 7.10 3.87
C GLY A 106 13.18 8.41 3.09
N ILE A 107 12.46 9.43 3.60
CA ILE A 107 12.43 10.78 3.00
C ILE A 107 13.83 11.42 3.04
N ILE A 108 14.55 11.28 4.14
CA ILE A 108 15.93 11.81 4.28
C ILE A 108 16.89 11.07 3.34
N LEU A 109 16.84 9.74 3.33
CA LEU A 109 17.73 8.88 2.55
C LEU A 109 17.25 8.65 1.10
N THR A 110 16.22 9.38 0.64
CA THR A 110 15.67 9.17 -0.71
C THR A 110 16.72 9.28 -1.83
N PRO A 111 17.67 10.25 -1.84
CA PRO A 111 18.68 10.29 -2.89
C PRO A 111 19.51 9.02 -2.97
N GLN A 112 19.94 8.47 -1.83
CA GLN A 112 20.71 7.23 -1.76
C GLN A 112 19.88 6.03 -2.24
N ILE A 113 18.61 5.96 -1.80
CA ILE A 113 17.69 4.90 -2.21
C ILE A 113 17.47 4.92 -3.73
N VAL A 114 17.23 6.10 -4.32
CA VAL A 114 17.03 6.24 -5.77
C VAL A 114 18.32 5.90 -6.53
N SER A 115 19.50 6.28 -6.03
CA SER A 115 20.77 5.95 -6.68
C SER A 115 21.04 4.44 -6.73
N ILE A 116 20.53 3.66 -5.75
CA ILE A 116 20.66 2.19 -5.73
C ILE A 116 19.64 1.54 -6.66
N ILE A 117 18.38 2.04 -6.69
CA ILE A 117 17.27 1.42 -7.44
C ILE A 117 17.30 1.77 -8.93
N ALA A 118 17.73 2.97 -9.27
CA ALA A 118 17.82 3.46 -10.63
C ALA A 118 19.16 4.16 -10.90
N PRO A 119 20.28 3.44 -10.83
CA PRO A 119 21.60 4.04 -11.00
C PRO A 119 21.79 4.66 -12.39
N GLY A 120 21.08 4.17 -13.41
CA GLY A 120 21.09 4.77 -14.75
C GLY A 120 20.58 6.22 -14.77
N PHE A 121 19.73 6.63 -13.80
CA PHE A 121 19.23 8.00 -13.71
C PHE A 121 20.27 9.00 -13.21
N LEU A 122 21.36 8.56 -12.59
CA LEU A 122 22.48 9.44 -12.19
C LEU A 122 23.12 10.17 -13.37
N LYS A 123 22.98 9.65 -14.60
CA LYS A 123 23.47 10.29 -15.83
C LYS A 123 22.60 11.48 -16.27
N ASP A 124 21.37 11.59 -15.74
CA ASP A 124 20.43 12.68 -16.03
C ASP A 124 19.98 13.32 -14.71
N PRO A 125 20.61 14.44 -14.29
CA PRO A 125 20.30 15.09 -13.03
C PRO A 125 18.84 15.55 -12.89
N LEU A 126 18.18 15.91 -13.99
CA LEU A 126 16.79 16.34 -13.98
C LEU A 126 15.89 15.13 -13.64
N LYS A 127 16.09 14.02 -14.33
CA LYS A 127 15.36 12.75 -14.12
C LYS A 127 15.60 12.22 -12.70
N PHE A 128 16.82 12.26 -12.21
CA PHE A 128 17.19 11.85 -10.86
C PHE A 128 16.48 12.70 -9.79
N ASN A 129 16.61 14.02 -9.87
CA ASN A 129 16.02 14.94 -8.89
C ASN A 129 14.48 14.85 -8.88
N GLN A 130 13.87 14.69 -10.04
CA GLN A 130 12.43 14.49 -10.13
C GLN A 130 12.01 13.17 -9.47
N THR A 131 12.73 12.06 -9.71
CA THR A 131 12.48 10.79 -9.04
C THR A 131 12.59 10.92 -7.53
N VAL A 132 13.61 11.63 -7.02
CA VAL A 132 13.78 11.91 -5.59
C VAL A 132 12.58 12.70 -5.03
N LEU A 133 12.13 13.75 -5.72
CA LEU A 133 10.99 14.55 -5.31
C LEU A 133 9.70 13.70 -5.22
N LEU A 134 9.40 12.96 -6.27
CA LEU A 134 8.21 12.11 -6.32
C LEU A 134 8.23 11.03 -5.23
N THR A 135 9.39 10.40 -4.99
CA THR A 135 9.56 9.41 -3.94
C THR A 135 9.29 10.00 -2.56
N ARG A 136 9.82 11.20 -2.27
CA ARG A 136 9.57 11.91 -1.00
C ARG A 136 8.10 12.19 -0.77
N ILE A 137 7.39 12.63 -1.81
CA ILE A 137 5.93 12.88 -1.75
C ILE A 137 5.17 11.59 -1.46
N MET A 138 5.61 10.46 -2.01
CA MET A 138 4.90 9.18 -1.88
C MET A 138 5.30 8.37 -0.63
N PHE A 139 6.39 8.68 0.08
CA PHE A 139 6.77 7.94 1.30
C PHE A 139 5.66 7.88 2.37
N PRO A 140 4.91 8.98 2.67
CA PRO A 140 3.82 8.93 3.66
C PRO A 140 2.69 7.94 3.31
N PHE A 141 2.53 7.58 2.04
CA PHE A 141 1.61 6.53 1.62
C PHE A 141 1.82 5.22 2.39
N LEU A 142 3.08 4.87 2.67
CA LEU A 142 3.42 3.66 3.41
C LEU A 142 2.79 3.63 4.81
N LEU A 143 2.79 4.76 5.51
CA LEU A 143 2.18 4.87 6.83
C LEU A 143 0.67 4.60 6.74
N PHE A 144 -0.02 5.28 5.85
CA PHE A 144 -1.47 5.15 5.72
C PHE A 144 -1.91 3.75 5.30
N ILE A 145 -1.20 3.13 4.37
CA ILE A 145 -1.54 1.78 3.92
C ILE A 145 -1.24 0.71 4.99
N SER A 146 -0.20 0.90 5.80
CA SER A 146 0.10 0.03 6.93
C SER A 146 -0.99 0.11 8.02
N LEU A 147 -1.49 1.30 8.32
CA LEU A 147 -2.61 1.48 9.23
C LEU A 147 -3.92 0.92 8.66
N ALA A 148 -4.15 1.10 7.36
CA ALA A 148 -5.29 0.51 6.66
C ALA A 148 -5.29 -1.02 6.73
N SER A 149 -4.11 -1.67 6.71
CA SER A 149 -3.99 -3.12 6.80
C SER A 149 -4.35 -3.66 8.18
N ILE A 150 -4.04 -2.94 9.27
CA ILE A 150 -4.49 -3.30 10.62
C ILE A 150 -6.02 -3.16 10.72
N ALA A 151 -6.57 -2.04 10.22
CA ALA A 151 -8.02 -1.83 10.21
C ALA A 151 -8.72 -2.94 9.43
N MET A 152 -8.20 -3.33 8.27
CA MET A 152 -8.68 -4.47 7.49
C MET A 152 -8.64 -5.77 8.30
N GLY A 153 -7.52 -6.07 8.96
CA GLY A 153 -7.37 -7.26 9.79
C GLY A 153 -8.38 -7.30 10.94
N ALA A 154 -8.57 -6.18 11.62
CA ALA A 154 -9.55 -6.04 12.69
C ALA A 154 -10.99 -6.21 12.19
N LEU A 155 -11.35 -5.62 11.06
CA LEU A 155 -12.67 -5.77 10.43
C LEU A 155 -12.92 -7.21 9.98
N ASN A 156 -11.93 -7.88 9.41
CA ASN A 156 -12.04 -9.28 8.99
C ASN A 156 -12.34 -10.23 10.16
N THR A 157 -11.75 -10.00 11.34
CA THR A 157 -12.05 -10.78 12.55
C THR A 157 -13.50 -10.58 13.05
N ARG A 158 -14.10 -9.43 12.72
CA ARG A 158 -15.51 -9.09 12.99
C ARG A 158 -16.45 -9.51 11.85
N LYS A 159 -15.96 -10.25 10.84
CA LYS A 159 -16.71 -10.70 9.66
C LYS A 159 -17.24 -9.56 8.79
N VAL A 160 -16.59 -8.40 8.84
CA VAL A 160 -16.83 -7.25 7.95
C VAL A 160 -15.81 -7.30 6.83
N PHE A 161 -16.19 -7.84 5.67
CA PHE A 161 -15.26 -8.10 4.56
C PHE A 161 -15.38 -7.11 3.40
N PHE A 162 -16.58 -6.56 3.16
CA PHE A 162 -16.85 -5.72 1.99
C PHE A 162 -16.03 -4.42 2.01
N VAL A 163 -16.03 -3.71 3.15
CA VAL A 163 -15.33 -2.41 3.28
C VAL A 163 -13.83 -2.57 3.09
N PRO A 164 -13.13 -3.52 3.75
CA PRO A 164 -11.73 -3.77 3.48
C PRO A 164 -11.41 -4.17 2.04
N ALA A 165 -12.26 -5.01 1.42
CA ALA A 165 -12.07 -5.44 0.04
C ALA A 165 -12.23 -4.30 -0.98
N LEU A 166 -13.08 -3.31 -0.68
CA LEU A 166 -13.29 -2.12 -1.52
C LEU A 166 -12.25 -1.01 -1.25
N ALA A 167 -11.61 -1.01 -0.08
CA ALA A 167 -10.69 0.06 0.33
C ALA A 167 -9.57 0.35 -0.69
N PRO A 168 -8.93 -0.64 -1.35
CA PRO A 168 -7.91 -0.36 -2.38
C PRO A 168 -8.46 0.41 -3.60
N ALA A 169 -9.78 0.37 -3.86
CA ALA A 169 -10.40 1.18 -4.90
C ALA A 169 -10.25 2.68 -4.65
N MET A 170 -10.20 3.10 -3.37
CA MET A 170 -10.05 4.51 -2.98
C MET A 170 -8.71 5.08 -3.45
N LEU A 171 -7.63 4.28 -3.40
CA LEU A 171 -6.33 4.67 -3.94
C LEU A 171 -6.43 4.99 -5.45
N ASN A 172 -7.05 4.08 -6.20
CA ASN A 172 -7.19 4.25 -7.65
C ASN A 172 -8.09 5.46 -7.99
N ILE A 173 -9.19 5.64 -7.27
CA ILE A 173 -10.11 6.78 -7.44
C ILE A 173 -9.38 8.10 -7.18
N MET A 174 -8.60 8.20 -6.09
CA MET A 174 -7.88 9.43 -5.77
C MET A 174 -6.83 9.78 -6.81
N ILE A 175 -6.09 8.80 -7.34
CA ILE A 175 -5.13 9.05 -8.43
C ILE A 175 -5.87 9.52 -9.69
N ILE A 176 -6.99 8.89 -10.05
CA ILE A 176 -7.81 9.31 -11.20
C ILE A 176 -8.29 10.75 -11.01
N ILE A 177 -8.88 11.05 -9.87
CA ILE A 177 -9.42 12.38 -9.57
C ILE A 177 -8.32 13.43 -9.62
N THR A 178 -7.18 13.18 -9.00
CA THR A 178 -6.07 14.15 -9.00
C THR A 178 -5.54 14.41 -10.40
N ILE A 179 -5.41 13.39 -11.24
CA ILE A 179 -4.98 13.59 -12.63
C ILE A 179 -6.02 14.43 -13.40
N LEU A 180 -7.30 14.03 -13.37
CA LEU A 180 -8.34 14.68 -14.17
C LEU A 180 -8.61 16.13 -13.77
N LEU A 181 -8.46 16.47 -12.49
CA LEU A 181 -8.74 17.82 -12.00
C LEU A 181 -7.53 18.76 -12.03
N PHE A 182 -6.33 18.23 -11.85
CA PHE A 182 -5.17 19.09 -11.58
C PHE A 182 -4.01 18.94 -12.58
N ALA A 183 -3.96 17.88 -13.41
CA ALA A 183 -2.81 17.65 -14.28
C ALA A 183 -2.58 18.80 -15.27
N GLU A 184 -3.64 19.45 -15.75
CA GLU A 184 -3.54 20.56 -16.69
C GLU A 184 -3.29 21.93 -16.01
N SER A 185 -3.46 21.99 -14.67
CA SER A 185 -3.36 23.23 -13.90
C SER A 185 -2.00 23.49 -13.29
N VAL A 186 -1.08 22.51 -13.35
CA VAL A 186 0.25 22.58 -12.70
C VAL A 186 1.38 22.47 -13.71
N LYS A 187 2.53 23.09 -13.38
CA LYS A 187 3.73 23.06 -14.23
C LYS A 187 4.33 21.65 -14.38
N GLU A 188 4.21 20.83 -13.34
CA GLU A 188 4.73 19.46 -13.30
C GLU A 188 3.58 18.46 -13.02
N PRO A 189 2.83 18.04 -14.04
CA PRO A 189 1.66 17.17 -13.87
C PRO A 189 1.95 15.85 -13.15
N ILE A 190 3.16 15.32 -13.27
CA ILE A 190 3.54 14.05 -12.63
C ILE A 190 3.57 14.15 -11.08
N VAL A 191 3.80 15.34 -10.53
CA VAL A 191 3.76 15.61 -9.08
C VAL A 191 2.34 15.42 -8.53
N VAL A 192 1.33 15.75 -9.34
CA VAL A 192 -0.09 15.56 -8.98
C VAL A 192 -0.40 14.07 -8.81
N VAL A 193 0.19 13.22 -9.65
CA VAL A 193 0.02 11.76 -9.55
C VAL A 193 0.63 11.24 -8.24
N ALA A 194 1.83 11.71 -7.89
CA ALA A 194 2.50 11.34 -6.64
C ALA A 194 1.69 11.79 -5.41
N ALA A 195 1.15 13.01 -5.43
CA ALA A 195 0.24 13.50 -4.39
C ALA A 195 -1.03 12.64 -4.33
N GLY A 196 -1.59 12.26 -5.48
CA GLY A 196 -2.73 11.35 -5.59
C GLY A 196 -2.50 10.00 -4.94
N VAL A 197 -1.29 9.44 -5.04
CA VAL A 197 -0.91 8.20 -4.35
C VAL A 197 -0.97 8.38 -2.83
N THR A 198 -0.38 9.44 -2.30
CA THR A 198 -0.36 9.70 -0.86
C THR A 198 -1.73 9.98 -0.30
N LEU A 199 -2.51 10.83 -0.97
CA LEU A 199 -3.91 11.12 -0.62
C LEU A 199 -4.77 9.85 -0.75
N GLY A 200 -4.52 9.03 -1.75
CA GLY A 200 -5.22 7.77 -1.95
C GLY A 200 -4.99 6.78 -0.81
N GLY A 201 -3.76 6.68 -0.30
CA GLY A 201 -3.47 5.89 0.89
C GLY A 201 -4.19 6.39 2.14
N LEU A 202 -4.20 7.71 2.34
CA LEU A 202 -4.95 8.35 3.43
C LEU A 202 -6.45 8.06 3.32
N VAL A 203 -7.05 8.27 2.14
CA VAL A 203 -8.49 8.02 1.92
C VAL A 203 -8.81 6.54 2.06
N GLN A 204 -7.94 5.64 1.62
CA GLN A 204 -8.08 4.20 1.82
C GLN A 204 -8.14 3.81 3.30
N PHE A 205 -7.34 4.44 4.14
CA PHE A 205 -7.38 4.26 5.58
C PHE A 205 -8.65 4.85 6.18
N LEU A 206 -8.96 6.12 5.88
CA LEU A 206 -10.13 6.82 6.41
C LEU A 206 -11.45 6.14 6.02
N PHE A 207 -11.54 5.57 4.83
CA PHE A 207 -12.72 4.83 4.35
C PHE A 207 -13.09 3.64 5.25
N GLN A 208 -12.12 3.02 5.90
CA GLN A 208 -12.34 1.88 6.79
C GLN A 208 -12.76 2.31 8.20
N LEU A 209 -12.42 3.52 8.65
CA LEU A 209 -12.62 3.97 10.04
C LEU A 209 -14.08 3.94 10.51
N PRO A 210 -15.09 4.36 9.73
CA PRO A 210 -16.48 4.28 10.19
C PRO A 210 -16.91 2.86 10.55
N SER A 211 -16.52 1.88 9.74
CA SER A 211 -16.81 0.46 10.01
C SER A 211 -15.98 -0.09 11.16
N PHE A 212 -14.74 0.38 11.30
CA PHE A 212 -13.84 0.03 12.40
C PHE A 212 -14.40 0.47 13.75
N PHE A 213 -14.85 1.74 13.87
CA PHE A 213 -15.46 2.24 15.10
C PHE A 213 -16.80 1.56 15.41
N ARG A 214 -17.64 1.32 14.38
CA ARG A 214 -18.90 0.58 14.56
C ARG A 214 -18.68 -0.87 15.00
N SER A 215 -17.53 -1.45 14.69
CA SER A 215 -17.15 -2.80 15.15
C SER A 215 -16.64 -2.82 16.60
N GLY A 216 -16.62 -1.67 17.28
CA GLY A 216 -16.23 -1.52 18.68
C GLY A 216 -14.75 -1.25 18.93
N TYR A 217 -13.95 -1.13 17.88
CA TYR A 217 -12.54 -0.75 17.98
C TYR A 217 -12.38 0.77 18.13
N ASP A 218 -11.22 1.20 18.63
CA ASP A 218 -10.82 2.60 18.67
C ASP A 218 -9.32 2.77 18.36
N LEU A 219 -8.90 4.04 18.19
CA LEU A 219 -7.53 4.42 17.89
C LEU A 219 -6.78 5.01 19.09
N SER A 220 -7.27 4.77 20.32
CA SER A 220 -6.60 5.27 21.53
C SER A 220 -5.17 4.71 21.62
N PRO A 221 -4.15 5.54 21.78
CA PRO A 221 -2.77 5.09 21.89
C PRO A 221 -2.57 4.13 23.08
N ASP A 222 -1.84 3.04 22.88
CA ASP A 222 -1.43 2.12 23.94
C ASP A 222 0.04 1.73 23.72
N PHE A 223 0.90 2.12 24.66
CA PHE A 223 2.36 1.97 24.58
C PHE A 223 2.89 0.71 25.27
N HIS A 224 2.02 -0.28 25.58
CA HIS A 224 2.44 -1.54 26.20
C HIS A 224 3.07 -2.51 25.18
N PHE A 225 4.20 -2.11 24.59
CA PHE A 225 4.88 -2.86 23.50
C PHE A 225 5.45 -4.23 23.94
N ARG A 226 5.49 -4.52 25.26
CA ARG A 226 5.87 -5.83 25.79
C ARG A 226 4.71 -6.85 25.79
N HIS A 227 3.56 -6.49 25.22
CA HIS A 227 2.39 -7.35 25.16
C HIS A 227 2.68 -8.64 24.36
N SER A 228 2.27 -9.80 24.91
CA SER A 228 2.54 -11.12 24.32
C SER A 228 1.96 -11.28 22.90
N GLY A 229 0.79 -10.70 22.64
CA GLY A 229 0.16 -10.69 21.32
C GLY A 229 0.97 -9.92 20.28
N LEU A 230 1.54 -8.76 20.63
CA LEU A 230 2.40 -8.01 19.71
C LEU A 230 3.67 -8.82 19.39
N LYS A 231 4.27 -9.47 20.38
CA LYS A 231 5.43 -10.35 20.17
C LYS A 231 5.08 -11.50 19.22
N LYS A 232 3.93 -12.15 19.38
CA LYS A 232 3.45 -13.22 18.49
C LYS A 232 3.29 -12.69 17.05
N VAL A 233 2.63 -11.54 16.87
CA VAL A 233 2.46 -10.90 15.55
C VAL A 233 3.82 -10.64 14.91
N SER A 234 4.77 -10.00 15.64
CA SER A 234 6.09 -9.68 15.12
C SER A 234 6.89 -10.92 14.71
N LEU A 235 6.81 -12.01 15.47
CA LEU A 235 7.47 -13.27 15.15
C LEU A 235 6.89 -13.94 13.90
N LEU A 236 5.60 -13.79 13.62
CA LEU A 236 4.96 -14.33 12.42
C LEU A 236 5.16 -13.45 11.19
N VAL A 237 5.24 -12.13 11.39
CA VAL A 237 5.51 -11.18 10.28
C VAL A 237 6.88 -11.42 9.67
N MET A 238 7.91 -11.73 10.47
CA MET A 238 9.29 -11.85 10.02
C MET A 238 9.48 -12.91 8.90
N PRO A 239 9.09 -14.21 9.09
CA PRO A 239 9.23 -15.21 8.04
C PRO A 239 8.32 -14.94 6.84
N ALA A 240 7.12 -14.40 7.06
CA ALA A 240 6.22 -14.03 5.95
C ALA A 240 6.82 -12.93 5.06
N THR A 241 7.44 -11.92 5.65
CA THR A 241 8.15 -10.85 4.93
C THR A 241 9.35 -11.40 4.15
N MET A 242 10.12 -12.32 4.74
CA MET A 242 11.27 -12.94 4.05
C MET A 242 10.83 -13.73 2.80
N GLY A 243 9.74 -14.49 2.90
CA GLY A 243 9.20 -15.22 1.74
C GLY A 243 8.80 -14.30 0.58
N MET A 244 8.18 -13.16 0.88
CA MET A 244 7.78 -12.18 -0.14
C MET A 244 8.98 -11.38 -0.69
N ALA A 245 10.02 -11.13 0.12
CA ALA A 245 11.20 -10.38 -0.29
C ALA A 245 11.91 -11.04 -1.49
N VAL A 246 11.91 -12.37 -1.57
CA VAL A 246 12.53 -13.10 -2.70
C VAL A 246 11.87 -12.73 -4.04
N ALA A 247 10.54 -12.66 -4.09
CA ALA A 247 9.82 -12.25 -5.31
C ALA A 247 10.14 -10.79 -5.68
N GLN A 248 10.33 -9.93 -4.69
CA GLN A 248 10.64 -8.51 -4.89
C GLN A 248 12.05 -8.26 -5.42
N ILE A 249 13.02 -9.15 -5.14
CA ILE A 249 14.40 -9.04 -5.67
C ILE A 249 14.39 -9.04 -7.20
N ASN A 250 13.63 -9.93 -7.82
CA ASN A 250 13.55 -10.00 -9.28
C ASN A 250 13.03 -8.69 -9.90
N ILE A 251 11.98 -8.13 -9.31
CA ILE A 251 11.42 -6.84 -9.75
C ILE A 251 12.43 -5.70 -9.57
N PHE A 252 13.19 -5.76 -8.48
CA PHE A 252 14.22 -4.77 -8.17
C PHE A 252 15.36 -4.81 -9.19
N VAL A 253 15.92 -5.99 -9.44
CA VAL A 253 16.96 -6.20 -10.46
C VAL A 253 16.48 -5.76 -11.84
N SER A 254 15.25 -6.11 -12.22
CA SER A 254 14.66 -5.66 -13.50
C SER A 254 14.57 -4.14 -13.59
N THR A 255 14.24 -3.45 -12.50
CA THR A 255 14.19 -1.97 -12.45
C THR A 255 15.57 -1.35 -12.58
N ILE A 256 16.59 -1.91 -11.89
CA ILE A 256 17.99 -1.47 -12.01
C ILE A 256 18.45 -1.57 -13.47
N LEU A 257 18.26 -2.74 -14.09
CA LEU A 257 18.67 -2.96 -15.49
C LEU A 257 17.92 -2.04 -16.44
N ALA A 258 16.61 -1.88 -16.28
CA ALA A 258 15.79 -1.01 -17.11
C ALA A 258 16.16 0.48 -16.97
N SER A 259 16.75 0.89 -15.85
CA SER A 259 17.19 2.27 -15.64
C SER A 259 18.31 2.72 -16.56
N TYR A 260 19.07 1.77 -17.13
CA TYR A 260 20.15 2.05 -18.10
C TYR A 260 19.66 2.06 -19.56
N LEU A 261 18.42 1.65 -19.81
CA LEU A 261 17.85 1.58 -21.15
C LEU A 261 17.28 2.93 -21.59
N SER A 262 16.75 2.97 -22.82
CA SER A 262 16.11 4.17 -23.38
C SER A 262 14.90 4.62 -22.55
N GLN A 263 14.54 5.90 -22.70
CA GLN A 263 13.34 6.47 -22.05
C GLN A 263 12.09 5.66 -22.40
N GLY A 264 11.24 5.46 -21.40
CA GLY A 264 10.01 4.67 -21.52
C GLY A 264 10.18 3.18 -21.19
N SER A 265 11.42 2.66 -21.09
CA SER A 265 11.64 1.22 -20.87
C SER A 265 11.06 0.71 -19.55
N ILE A 266 11.17 1.47 -18.47
CA ILE A 266 10.60 1.13 -17.16
C ILE A 266 9.07 1.15 -17.24
N THR A 267 8.51 2.12 -17.95
CA THR A 267 7.08 2.27 -18.18
C THR A 267 6.51 1.09 -18.98
N TYR A 268 7.19 0.67 -20.06
CA TYR A 268 6.80 -0.50 -20.84
C TYR A 268 6.85 -1.78 -19.99
N LEU A 269 7.90 -1.95 -19.19
CA LEU A 269 8.02 -3.09 -18.28
C LEU A 269 6.84 -3.12 -17.28
N TYR A 270 6.50 -1.97 -16.69
CA TYR A 270 5.37 -1.87 -15.76
C TYR A 270 4.04 -2.26 -16.43
N TYR A 271 3.72 -1.67 -17.59
CA TYR A 271 2.46 -1.95 -18.27
C TYR A 271 2.38 -3.40 -18.78
N SER A 272 3.48 -3.97 -19.27
CA SER A 272 3.53 -5.38 -19.69
C SER A 272 3.23 -6.32 -18.52
N MET A 273 3.86 -6.10 -17.37
CA MET A 273 3.58 -6.87 -16.16
C MET A 273 2.13 -6.71 -15.71
N ARG A 274 1.57 -5.50 -15.82
CA ARG A 274 0.20 -5.20 -15.43
C ARG A 274 -0.83 -5.93 -16.30
N LEU A 275 -0.59 -6.01 -17.60
CA LEU A 275 -1.44 -6.75 -18.54
C LEU A 275 -1.43 -8.26 -18.25
N ILE A 276 -0.27 -8.83 -17.92
CA ILE A 276 -0.15 -10.26 -17.57
C ILE A 276 -0.89 -10.60 -16.27
N GLN A 277 -0.92 -9.68 -15.30
CA GLN A 277 -1.55 -9.88 -13.99
C GLN A 277 -3.05 -9.57 -13.97
N PHE A 278 -3.61 -9.04 -15.06
CA PHE A 278 -5.01 -8.59 -15.08
C PHE A 278 -6.04 -9.72 -15.12
N PRO A 279 -5.86 -10.86 -15.84
CA PRO A 279 -6.85 -11.94 -15.88
C PRO A 279 -7.15 -12.58 -14.54
#